data_9933d1b3eb34b040188cabdd4bff9c4b
#
_entry.id   9933d1b3eb34b040188cabdd4bff9c4b
#
_cell.length_a   1.000
_cell.length_b   1.000
_cell.length_c   1.000
_cell.angle_alpha   90.00
_cell.angle_beta   90.00
_cell.angle_gamma   90.00
#
_symmetry.space_group_name_H-M   'P 1'
#
loop_
_entity.id
_entity.type
_entity.pdbx_description
1 polymer ?
#
loop_
_entity_poly.entity_id
_entity_poly.type
_entity_poly.pdbx_seq_one_letter_code
_entity_poly.pdbx_strand_id
1 'polypeptide(L)'
;AAIKDIGNYFDRAEYIKWKSFRDTDDSRYVGLVMPRVLGRLPYGPDTVPVRSFNYVEEVKGPDHEKYLWTNASFAFAANMVKSFVNNGWCVQIRGPQAGGAVADLPIHLYDLGTGNQVKIPSEVMIPETREFEFANLGFIPLSYYKNRDYACFFSANSAQKPALYDTADATANSRINARLPYIFLLSRIAHYLKIIQRENIGTTKDRRVLELELNTWIRTLVTEM
;
A
#
# COMPACT_ATOMS: atom_id res chain seq x y z
N ALA A 1 4.67 5.89 25.71
CA ALA A 1 5.76 4.90 25.85
C ALA A 1 5.87 4.13 24.52
N ALA A 2 7.07 4.05 23.96
CA ALA A 2 7.27 3.32 22.71
C ALA A 2 7.04 1.82 22.98
N ILE A 3 6.16 1.19 22.20
CA ILE A 3 5.94 -0.26 22.23
C ILE A 3 7.24 -0.92 21.74
N LYS A 4 7.89 -1.70 22.61
CA LYS A 4 9.18 -2.33 22.27
C LYS A 4 8.99 -3.46 21.26
N ASP A 5 7.95 -4.25 21.42
CA ASP A 5 7.61 -5.39 20.56
C ASP A 5 6.16 -5.26 20.08
N ILE A 6 6.00 -4.98 18.79
CA ILE A 6 4.70 -4.81 18.16
C ILE A 6 4.00 -6.15 17.99
N GLY A 7 4.75 -7.24 17.75
CA GLY A 7 4.19 -8.58 17.64
C GLY A 7 3.46 -8.99 18.92
N ASN A 8 4.13 -8.89 20.06
CA ASN A 8 3.53 -9.18 21.36
C ASN A 8 2.36 -8.24 21.71
N TYR A 9 2.37 -7.01 21.22
CA TYR A 9 1.24 -6.11 21.40
C TYR A 9 -0.02 -6.63 20.72
N PHE A 10 0.09 -7.08 19.47
CA PHE A 10 -1.03 -7.66 18.72
C PHE A 10 -1.38 -9.10 19.16
N ASP A 11 -0.59 -9.71 20.03
CA ASP A 11 -0.89 -11.02 20.62
C ASP A 11 -1.90 -10.98 21.77
N ARG A 12 -2.29 -9.79 22.21
CA ARG A 12 -3.28 -9.60 23.26
C ARG A 12 -4.67 -10.06 22.84
N ALA A 13 -5.50 -10.37 23.84
CA ALA A 13 -6.87 -10.84 23.64
C ALA A 13 -7.76 -9.85 22.86
N GLU A 14 -7.47 -8.54 22.95
CA GLU A 14 -8.18 -7.48 22.25
C GLU A 14 -8.11 -7.64 20.72
N TYR A 15 -7.04 -8.25 20.20
CA TYR A 15 -6.78 -8.44 18.77
C TYR A 15 -7.14 -9.83 18.25
N ILE A 16 -7.86 -10.64 19.02
CA ILE A 16 -8.20 -12.02 18.63
C ILE A 16 -9.02 -12.05 17.34
N LYS A 17 -9.94 -11.08 17.15
CA LYS A 17 -10.74 -10.95 15.92
C LYS A 17 -9.87 -10.60 14.70
N TRP A 18 -8.87 -9.74 14.88
CA TRP A 18 -7.91 -9.40 13.85
C TRP A 18 -7.09 -10.63 13.45
N LYS A 19 -6.58 -11.39 14.40
CA LYS A 19 -5.84 -12.62 14.13
C LYS A 19 -6.70 -13.64 13.36
N SER A 20 -7.93 -13.89 13.83
CA SER A 20 -8.84 -14.81 13.15
C SER A 20 -9.19 -14.36 11.73
N PHE A 21 -9.38 -13.07 11.51
CA PHE A 21 -9.61 -12.52 10.17
C PHE A 21 -8.40 -12.77 9.26
N ARG A 22 -7.19 -12.60 9.75
CA ARG A 22 -5.96 -12.81 8.97
C ARG A 22 -5.75 -14.25 8.51
N ASP A 23 -6.37 -15.22 9.18
CA ASP A 23 -6.31 -16.64 8.83
C ASP A 23 -7.37 -17.02 7.77
N THR A 24 -8.26 -16.10 7.38
CA THR A 24 -9.27 -16.32 6.33
C THR A 24 -8.72 -16.06 4.94
N ASP A 25 -9.28 -16.72 3.92
CA ASP A 25 -8.91 -16.48 2.52
C ASP A 25 -9.26 -15.08 2.03
N ASP A 26 -10.32 -14.47 2.56
CA ASP A 26 -10.78 -13.14 2.19
C ASP A 26 -9.79 -12.04 2.59
N SER A 27 -8.99 -12.27 3.64
CA SER A 27 -8.01 -11.31 4.14
C SER A 27 -6.91 -10.99 3.12
N ARG A 28 -6.68 -11.85 2.12
CA ARG A 28 -5.73 -11.58 1.02
C ARG A 28 -6.12 -10.40 0.13
N TYR A 29 -7.41 -10.07 0.08
CA TYR A 29 -7.91 -8.96 -0.73
C TYR A 29 -8.02 -7.64 0.03
N VAL A 30 -7.57 -7.60 1.28
CA VAL A 30 -7.62 -6.42 2.14
C VAL A 30 -6.22 -5.88 2.35
N GLY A 31 -6.03 -4.59 2.07
CA GLY A 31 -4.82 -3.83 2.37
C GLY A 31 -5.11 -2.75 3.40
N LEU A 32 -4.40 -2.74 4.52
CA LEU A 32 -4.54 -1.74 5.57
C LEU A 32 -3.35 -0.80 5.56
N VAL A 33 -3.56 0.39 5.05
CA VAL A 33 -2.53 1.41 4.89
C VAL A 33 -2.46 2.31 6.11
N MET A 34 -1.27 2.61 6.59
CA MET A 34 -1.01 3.47 7.74
C MET A 34 0.37 4.13 7.64
N PRO A 35 0.66 5.21 8.41
CA PRO A 35 -0.24 6.04 9.18
C PRO A 35 -1.06 6.98 8.31
N ARG A 36 -1.89 7.83 8.91
CA ARG A 36 -2.55 8.92 8.19
C ARG A 36 -1.50 9.92 7.70
N VAL A 37 -1.82 10.61 6.61
CA VAL A 37 -0.99 11.67 6.02
C VAL A 37 -1.71 13.00 6.05
N LEU A 38 -0.95 14.08 5.99
CA LEU A 38 -1.52 15.42 5.91
C LEU A 38 -2.29 15.57 4.59
N GLY A 39 -3.59 15.83 4.68
CA GLY A 39 -4.47 15.93 3.52
C GLY A 39 -4.31 17.24 2.76
N ARG A 40 -4.01 18.32 3.48
CA ARG A 40 -3.72 19.66 2.96
C ARG A 40 -2.98 20.49 3.99
N LEU A 41 -2.42 21.58 3.56
CA LEU A 41 -1.92 22.61 4.46
C LEU A 41 -3.10 23.35 5.12
N PRO A 42 -2.91 23.91 6.34
CA PRO A 42 -3.89 24.80 6.96
C PRO A 42 -4.22 25.98 6.05
N TYR A 43 -5.47 26.42 6.07
CA TYR A 43 -5.84 27.63 5.35
C TYR A 43 -5.20 28.86 5.98
N GLY A 44 -4.58 29.68 5.15
CA GLY A 44 -3.92 30.90 5.59
C GLY A 44 -3.28 31.64 4.41
N PRO A 45 -2.91 32.92 4.61
CA PRO A 45 -2.34 33.74 3.54
C PRO A 45 -1.03 33.18 2.98
N ASP A 46 -0.22 32.57 3.85
CA ASP A 46 1.11 32.05 3.51
C ASP A 46 1.11 30.56 3.07
N THR A 47 -0.05 29.91 3.16
CA THR A 47 -0.20 28.49 2.82
C THR A 47 -1.23 28.29 1.71
N VAL A 48 -2.51 28.13 2.08
CA VAL A 48 -3.64 27.95 1.15
C VAL A 48 -4.63 29.10 1.38
N PRO A 49 -4.56 30.20 0.61
CA PRO A 49 -5.45 31.33 0.80
C PRO A 49 -6.87 31.00 0.34
N VAL A 50 -7.86 31.32 1.19
CA VAL A 50 -9.28 31.22 0.84
C VAL A 50 -9.72 32.52 0.19
N ARG A 51 -10.12 32.49 -1.08
CA ARG A 51 -10.48 33.68 -1.85
C ARG A 51 -11.93 34.15 -1.65
N SER A 52 -12.82 33.23 -1.30
CA SER A 52 -14.26 33.49 -1.19
C SER A 52 -14.68 34.17 0.11
N PHE A 53 -13.89 34.04 1.17
CA PHE A 53 -14.11 34.69 2.47
C PHE A 53 -12.78 34.70 3.26
N ASN A 54 -12.72 35.62 4.24
CA ASN A 54 -11.54 35.75 5.09
C ASN A 54 -11.54 34.65 6.16
N TYR A 55 -10.81 33.57 5.88
CA TYR A 55 -10.69 32.44 6.80
C TYR A 55 -9.23 32.04 6.98
N VAL A 56 -8.82 31.92 8.22
CA VAL A 56 -7.48 31.50 8.62
C VAL A 56 -7.62 30.42 9.68
N GLU A 57 -6.97 29.28 9.46
CA GLU A 57 -6.88 28.23 10.46
C GLU A 57 -5.68 28.53 11.38
N GLU A 58 -5.95 28.77 12.65
CA GLU A 58 -4.91 28.96 13.66
C GLU A 58 -4.30 27.60 14.07
N VAL A 59 -3.44 27.06 13.23
CA VAL A 59 -2.74 25.79 13.46
C VAL A 59 -1.27 26.06 13.65
N LYS A 60 -0.77 25.85 14.86
CA LYS A 60 0.66 25.86 15.16
C LYS A 60 1.20 24.43 15.10
N GLY A 61 2.46 24.26 14.71
CA GLY A 61 3.06 22.95 14.51
C GLY A 61 2.87 21.91 15.61
N PRO A 62 2.89 22.27 16.92
CA PRO A 62 2.58 21.35 18.01
C PRO A 62 1.13 20.88 18.06
N ASP A 63 0.19 21.62 17.43
CA ASP A 63 -1.25 21.33 17.47
C ASP A 63 -1.61 20.15 16.56
N HIS A 64 -1.10 18.98 16.86
CA HIS A 64 -1.25 17.78 16.03
C HIS A 64 -2.71 17.46 15.67
N GLU A 65 -3.62 17.62 16.62
CA GLU A 65 -5.05 17.31 16.45
C GLU A 65 -5.80 18.31 15.55
N LYS A 66 -5.23 19.48 15.32
CA LYS A 66 -5.86 20.52 14.48
C LYS A 66 -5.56 20.37 12.99
N TYR A 67 -4.63 19.50 12.62
CA TYR A 67 -4.32 19.22 11.22
C TYR A 67 -5.37 18.31 10.59
N LEU A 68 -5.60 18.48 9.30
CA LEU A 68 -6.43 17.57 8.53
C LEU A 68 -5.65 16.33 8.14
N TRP A 69 -5.82 15.27 8.89
CA TRP A 69 -5.24 13.98 8.58
C TRP A 69 -6.17 13.15 7.69
N THR A 70 -5.64 12.65 6.58
CA THR A 70 -6.35 11.78 5.64
C THR A 70 -5.73 10.37 5.60
N ASN A 71 -6.50 9.42 5.10
CA ASN A 71 -6.01 8.04 5.01
C ASN A 71 -4.96 7.91 3.91
N ALA A 72 -3.80 7.34 4.24
CA ALA A 72 -2.71 7.10 3.29
C ALA A 72 -3.08 6.08 2.19
N SER A 73 -4.21 5.39 2.30
CA SER A 73 -4.72 4.51 1.24
C SER A 73 -4.97 5.26 -0.08
N PHE A 74 -5.30 6.54 -0.03
CA PHE A 74 -5.43 7.36 -1.25
C PHE A 74 -4.09 7.51 -1.97
N ALA A 75 -2.99 7.72 -1.24
CA ALA A 75 -1.66 7.77 -1.83
C ALA A 75 -1.23 6.40 -2.38
N PHE A 76 -1.55 5.31 -1.67
CA PHE A 76 -1.30 3.96 -2.15
C PHE A 76 -2.10 3.64 -3.42
N ALA A 77 -3.39 4.00 -3.47
CA ALA A 77 -4.23 3.85 -4.65
C ALA A 77 -3.71 4.67 -5.84
N ALA A 78 -3.22 5.90 -5.60
CA ALA A 78 -2.59 6.71 -6.65
C ALA A 78 -1.36 6.01 -7.24
N ASN A 79 -0.52 5.38 -6.40
CA ASN A 79 0.62 4.58 -6.87
C ASN A 79 0.17 3.36 -7.70
N MET A 80 -0.94 2.71 -7.32
CA MET A 80 -1.51 1.61 -8.11
C MET A 80 -1.96 2.08 -9.50
N VAL A 81 -2.68 3.21 -9.58
CA VAL A 81 -3.12 3.80 -10.84
C VAL A 81 -1.90 4.21 -11.69
N LYS A 82 -0.91 4.86 -11.08
CA LYS A 82 0.34 5.25 -11.75
C LYS A 82 1.09 4.04 -12.31
N SER A 83 1.18 2.95 -11.54
CA SER A 83 1.78 1.70 -11.99
C SER A 83 1.02 1.11 -13.20
N PHE A 84 -0.31 1.15 -13.16
CA PHE A 84 -1.14 0.67 -14.26
C PHE A 84 -0.98 1.51 -15.53
N VAL A 85 -1.00 2.84 -15.40
CA VAL A 85 -0.83 3.75 -16.54
C VAL A 85 0.53 3.58 -17.22
N ASN A 86 1.59 3.43 -16.41
CA ASN A 86 2.95 3.36 -16.94
C ASN A 86 3.32 1.97 -17.48
N ASN A 87 2.81 0.90 -16.88
CA ASN A 87 3.27 -0.47 -17.16
C ASN A 87 2.14 -1.40 -17.62
N GLY A 88 0.90 -0.94 -17.65
CA GLY A 88 -0.27 -1.78 -17.91
C GLY A 88 -0.62 -2.79 -16.80
N TRP A 89 0.15 -2.83 -15.70
CA TRP A 89 0.00 -3.74 -14.57
C TRP A 89 0.19 -3.02 -13.24
N CYS A 90 -0.53 -3.44 -12.17
CA CYS A 90 -0.40 -2.88 -10.82
C CYS A 90 0.64 -3.66 -9.99
N VAL A 91 1.82 -3.94 -10.53
CA VAL A 91 2.86 -4.73 -9.84
C VAL A 91 3.97 -3.87 -9.25
N GLN A 92 4.25 -2.72 -9.86
CA GLN A 92 5.26 -1.77 -9.39
C GLN A 92 4.60 -0.74 -8.46
N ILE A 93 4.38 -1.10 -7.21
CA ILE A 93 3.68 -0.28 -6.20
C ILE A 93 4.41 -0.22 -4.85
N ARG A 94 5.63 -0.71 -4.77
CA ARG A 94 6.45 -0.75 -3.56
C ARG A 94 7.91 -0.47 -3.85
N GLY A 95 8.62 0.06 -2.86
CA GLY A 95 10.03 0.45 -2.99
C GLY A 95 10.23 1.79 -3.71
N PRO A 96 11.31 2.51 -3.39
CA PRO A 96 11.51 3.89 -3.84
C PRO A 96 11.68 3.99 -5.37
N GLN A 97 12.26 2.98 -6.02
CA GLN A 97 12.52 2.97 -7.45
C GLN A 97 11.50 2.14 -8.25
N ALA A 98 10.59 1.45 -7.57
CA ALA A 98 9.61 0.54 -8.18
C ALA A 98 8.16 0.93 -7.84
N GLY A 99 7.86 2.23 -7.85
CA GLY A 99 6.51 2.76 -7.77
C GLY A 99 5.94 2.92 -6.36
N GLY A 100 6.72 2.64 -5.29
CA GLY A 100 6.29 2.83 -3.91
C GLY A 100 6.49 4.25 -3.38
N ALA A 101 7.22 5.11 -4.11
CA ALA A 101 7.46 6.47 -3.69
C ALA A 101 6.18 7.33 -3.79
N VAL A 102 5.97 8.15 -2.77
CA VAL A 102 4.91 9.16 -2.69
C VAL A 102 5.59 10.51 -2.61
N ALA A 103 5.64 11.20 -3.72
CA ALA A 103 6.14 12.57 -3.80
C ALA A 103 5.03 13.58 -3.46
N ASP A 104 5.40 14.82 -3.30
CA ASP A 104 4.49 15.97 -3.19
C ASP A 104 3.50 15.91 -2.01
N LEU A 105 3.88 15.22 -0.91
CA LEU A 105 3.11 15.31 0.33
C LEU A 105 3.18 16.74 0.91
N PRO A 106 2.04 17.29 1.40
CA PRO A 106 2.03 18.61 1.98
C PRO A 106 2.97 18.72 3.18
N ILE A 107 3.86 19.72 3.17
CA ILE A 107 4.78 20.01 4.28
C ILE A 107 4.46 21.39 4.83
N HIS A 108 4.11 21.47 6.10
CA HIS A 108 3.83 22.73 6.77
C HIS A 108 5.07 23.26 7.49
N LEU A 109 5.49 24.45 7.07
CA LEU A 109 6.54 25.20 7.75
C LEU A 109 5.89 26.15 8.75
N TYR A 110 6.38 26.19 9.98
CA TYR A 110 5.88 27.06 11.03
C TYR A 110 7.04 27.57 11.89
N ASP A 111 6.89 28.77 12.44
CA ASP A 111 7.84 29.38 13.36
C ASP A 111 7.25 29.43 14.77
N LEU A 112 8.02 28.97 15.75
CA LEU A 112 7.72 29.07 17.18
C LEU A 112 8.54 30.20 17.88
N GLY A 113 9.17 31.08 17.09
CA GLY A 113 10.07 32.12 17.62
C GLY A 113 11.51 31.65 17.81
N THR A 114 11.81 30.41 17.51
CA THR A 114 13.16 29.82 17.55
C THR A 114 13.70 29.46 16.15
N GLY A 115 12.97 29.87 15.11
CA GLY A 115 13.26 29.56 13.70
C GLY A 115 12.26 28.60 13.07
N ASN A 116 12.37 28.46 11.75
CA ASN A 116 11.46 27.63 10.98
C ASN A 116 11.56 26.15 11.34
N GLN A 117 10.44 25.56 11.69
CA GLN A 117 10.27 24.14 11.94
C GLN A 117 9.37 23.50 10.87
N VAL A 118 9.54 22.21 10.69
CA VAL A 118 8.80 21.43 9.67
C VAL A 118 7.87 20.46 10.36
N LYS A 119 6.58 20.53 10.03
CA LYS A 119 5.64 19.46 10.35
C LYS A 119 5.80 18.35 9.33
N ILE A 120 6.13 17.17 9.80
CA ILE A 120 6.22 15.98 8.93
C ILE A 120 4.86 15.66 8.30
N PRO A 121 4.83 15.21 7.04
CA PRO A 121 3.59 14.96 6.32
C PRO A 121 2.83 13.70 6.78
N SER A 122 3.43 12.87 7.62
CA SER A 122 2.78 11.71 8.22
C SER A 122 2.43 11.96 9.69
N GLU A 123 1.31 11.39 10.13
CA GLU A 123 0.84 11.48 11.53
C GLU A 123 1.89 10.95 12.51
N VAL A 124 2.56 9.86 12.14
CA VAL A 124 3.64 9.24 12.89
C VAL A 124 4.78 8.91 11.95
N MET A 125 6.00 9.13 12.38
CA MET A 125 7.18 8.70 11.63
C MET A 125 7.46 7.22 11.92
N ILE A 126 7.34 6.39 10.87
CA ILE A 126 7.64 4.96 10.95
C ILE A 126 9.04 4.75 10.33
N PRO A 127 10.04 4.39 11.12
CA PRO A 127 11.36 4.03 10.60
C PRO A 127 11.31 2.66 9.91
N GLU A 128 12.28 2.40 9.02
CA GLU A 128 12.35 1.18 8.21
C GLU A 128 12.30 -0.12 9.03
N THR A 129 12.93 -0.14 10.20
CA THR A 129 12.89 -1.30 11.10
C THR A 129 11.48 -1.62 11.57
N ARG A 130 10.70 -0.59 11.91
CA ARG A 130 9.30 -0.74 12.33
C ARG A 130 8.36 -1.02 11.15
N GLU A 131 8.70 -0.53 9.98
CA GLU A 131 7.96 -0.81 8.76
C GLU A 131 7.86 -2.32 8.53
N PHE A 132 8.98 -3.03 8.62
CA PHE A 132 9.03 -4.48 8.45
C PHE A 132 8.20 -5.23 9.51
N GLU A 133 8.21 -4.78 10.77
CA GLU A 133 7.38 -5.37 11.83
C GLU A 133 5.88 -5.22 11.52
N PHE A 134 5.44 -4.03 11.12
CA PHE A 134 4.04 -3.79 10.73
C PHE A 134 3.64 -4.55 9.46
N ALA A 135 4.52 -4.63 8.48
CA ALA A 135 4.27 -5.38 7.25
C ALA A 135 4.03 -6.88 7.53
N ASN A 136 4.77 -7.47 8.44
CA ASN A 136 4.56 -8.86 8.87
C ASN A 136 3.22 -9.05 9.63
N LEU A 137 2.71 -7.99 10.24
CA LEU A 137 1.40 -7.99 10.89
C LEU A 137 0.23 -7.71 9.93
N GLY A 138 0.48 -7.59 8.62
CA GLY A 138 -0.54 -7.42 7.59
C GLY A 138 -0.95 -5.97 7.35
N PHE A 139 -0.08 -5.01 7.69
CA PHE A 139 -0.26 -3.60 7.36
C PHE A 139 0.61 -3.19 6.17
N ILE A 140 0.28 -2.06 5.58
CA ILE A 140 1.05 -1.39 4.52
C ILE A 140 1.53 -0.05 5.09
N PRO A 141 2.73 -0.02 5.69
CA PRO A 141 3.22 1.20 6.30
C PRO A 141 3.79 2.16 5.27
N LEU A 142 3.46 3.44 5.43
CA LEU A 142 4.12 4.54 4.74
C LEU A 142 5.28 5.05 5.60
N SER A 143 6.49 4.89 5.13
CA SER A 143 7.69 5.37 5.81
C SER A 143 8.12 6.71 5.25
N TYR A 144 8.35 7.68 6.15
CA TYR A 144 8.86 8.97 5.80
C TYR A 144 10.31 9.10 6.27
N TYR A 145 11.18 9.53 5.37
CA TYR A 145 12.56 9.81 5.71
C TYR A 145 12.74 11.28 6.09
N LYS A 146 13.31 11.51 7.25
CA LYS A 146 13.71 12.86 7.67
C LYS A 146 14.68 13.47 6.63
N ASN A 147 14.41 14.70 6.21
CA ASN A 147 15.18 15.44 5.20
C ASN A 147 15.12 14.86 3.77
N ARG A 148 14.08 14.10 3.44
CA ARG A 148 13.74 13.72 2.07
C ARG A 148 12.44 14.38 1.67
N ASP A 149 12.24 14.58 0.40
CA ASP A 149 11.06 15.17 -0.22
C ASP A 149 9.96 14.15 -0.56
N TYR A 150 10.17 12.90 -0.19
CA TYR A 150 9.22 11.82 -0.46
C TYR A 150 9.07 10.87 0.74
N ALA A 151 7.90 10.26 0.81
CA ALA A 151 7.64 9.06 1.62
C ALA A 151 7.61 7.83 0.72
N CYS A 152 7.70 6.63 1.29
CA CYS A 152 7.75 5.41 0.50
C CYS A 152 6.99 4.26 1.17
N PHE A 153 6.26 3.50 0.37
CA PHE A 153 5.77 2.18 0.72
C PHE A 153 6.82 1.13 0.36
N PHE A 154 7.53 0.58 1.32
CA PHE A 154 8.56 -0.44 1.08
C PHE A 154 7.95 -1.82 0.90
N SER A 155 6.86 -2.11 1.58
CA SER A 155 6.09 -3.34 1.47
C SER A 155 4.65 -3.05 1.05
N ALA A 156 4.03 -4.02 0.42
CA ALA A 156 2.64 -4.01 0.01
C ALA A 156 2.03 -5.37 0.30
N ASN A 157 1.96 -5.72 1.58
CA ASN A 157 1.39 -6.98 2.03
C ASN A 157 -0.13 -6.84 2.17
N SER A 158 -0.85 -7.92 1.88
CA SER A 158 -2.26 -8.01 2.28
C SER A 158 -2.38 -8.27 3.78
N ALA A 159 -3.60 -8.18 4.30
CA ALA A 159 -3.88 -8.53 5.69
C ALA A 159 -3.68 -10.01 5.99
N GLN A 160 -3.59 -10.88 4.98
CA GLN A 160 -3.47 -12.32 5.15
C GLN A 160 -2.17 -12.70 5.88
N LYS A 161 -2.30 -13.60 6.84
CA LYS A 161 -1.15 -14.22 7.49
C LYS A 161 -0.62 -15.34 6.60
N PRO A 162 0.64 -15.27 6.12
CA PRO A 162 1.23 -16.37 5.37
C PRO A 162 1.26 -17.66 6.19
N ALA A 163 0.83 -18.76 5.60
CA ALA A 163 0.95 -20.07 6.23
C ALA A 163 2.43 -20.50 6.30
N LEU A 164 2.78 -21.15 7.38
CA LEU A 164 4.10 -21.77 7.56
C LEU A 164 4.00 -23.24 7.14
N TYR A 165 4.99 -23.69 6.38
CA TYR A 165 5.09 -25.06 5.89
C TYR A 165 6.41 -25.68 6.33
N ASP A 166 6.48 -27.00 6.29
CA ASP A 166 7.68 -27.76 6.67
C ASP A 166 8.90 -27.46 5.80
N THR A 167 8.66 -27.03 4.54
CA THR A 167 9.74 -26.65 3.63
C THR A 167 9.89 -25.13 3.52
N ALA A 168 11.14 -24.68 3.43
CA ALA A 168 11.46 -23.26 3.29
C ALA A 168 10.85 -22.65 2.02
N ASP A 169 10.87 -23.40 0.91
CA ASP A 169 10.35 -22.96 -0.38
C ASP A 169 8.83 -22.79 -0.37
N ALA A 170 8.09 -23.72 0.25
CA ALA A 170 6.65 -23.60 0.37
C ALA A 170 6.26 -22.40 1.26
N THR A 171 7.01 -22.16 2.34
CA THR A 171 6.82 -20.99 3.21
C THR A 171 7.14 -19.69 2.46
N ALA A 172 8.20 -19.66 1.65
CA ALA A 172 8.53 -18.50 0.82
C ALA A 172 7.42 -18.20 -0.21
N ASN A 173 6.91 -19.23 -0.88
CA ASN A 173 5.79 -19.11 -1.81
C ASN A 173 4.52 -18.58 -1.12
N SER A 174 4.21 -19.04 0.09
CA SER A 174 3.10 -18.56 0.89
C SER A 174 3.23 -17.05 1.19
N ARG A 175 4.43 -16.59 1.52
CA ARG A 175 4.71 -15.16 1.74
C ARG A 175 4.54 -14.33 0.47
N ILE A 176 4.91 -14.87 -0.69
CA ILE A 176 4.69 -14.20 -1.99
C ILE A 176 3.20 -14.10 -2.28
N ASN A 177 2.44 -15.16 -2.03
CA ASN A 177 0.99 -15.22 -2.25
C ASN A 177 0.21 -14.21 -1.40
N ALA A 178 0.74 -13.78 -0.27
CA ALA A 178 0.14 -12.76 0.60
C ALA A 178 0.48 -11.32 0.19
N ARG A 179 1.23 -11.09 -0.89
CA ARG A 179 1.60 -9.74 -1.37
C ARG A 179 0.60 -9.24 -2.41
N LEU A 180 0.13 -8.01 -2.25
CA LEU A 180 -0.83 -7.39 -3.17
C LEU A 180 -0.36 -7.34 -4.64
N PRO A 181 0.90 -7.00 -4.98
CA PRO A 181 1.34 -7.03 -6.37
C PRO A 181 1.15 -8.40 -7.04
N TYR A 182 1.42 -9.46 -6.31
CA TYR A 182 1.21 -10.83 -6.80
C TYR A 182 -0.29 -11.14 -6.96
N ILE A 183 -1.11 -10.74 -6.00
CA ILE A 183 -2.56 -10.94 -6.04
C ILE A 183 -3.18 -10.20 -7.22
N PHE A 184 -2.76 -8.97 -7.50
CA PHE A 184 -3.24 -8.18 -8.65
C PHE A 184 -2.86 -8.85 -9.97
N LEU A 185 -1.63 -9.32 -10.10
CA LEU A 185 -1.18 -10.06 -11.27
C LEU A 185 -2.00 -11.33 -11.48
N LEU A 186 -2.08 -12.16 -10.45
CA LEU A 186 -2.80 -13.45 -10.49
C LEU A 186 -4.29 -13.25 -10.78
N SER A 187 -4.93 -12.30 -10.12
CA SER A 187 -6.37 -12.01 -10.31
C SER A 187 -6.67 -11.59 -11.74
N ARG A 188 -5.80 -10.78 -12.35
CA ARG A 188 -5.96 -10.34 -13.73
C ARG A 188 -5.76 -11.48 -14.73
N ILE A 189 -4.74 -12.30 -14.54
CA ILE A 189 -4.53 -13.51 -15.37
C ILE A 189 -5.73 -14.46 -15.25
N ALA A 190 -6.20 -14.73 -14.03
CA ALA A 190 -7.37 -15.56 -13.80
C ALA A 190 -8.63 -14.99 -14.46
N HIS A 191 -8.80 -13.66 -14.45
CA HIS A 191 -9.92 -13.01 -15.12
C HIS A 191 -9.87 -13.23 -16.64
N TYR A 192 -8.72 -13.04 -17.28
CA TYR A 192 -8.57 -13.30 -18.71
C TYR A 192 -8.80 -14.77 -19.08
N LEU A 193 -8.29 -15.72 -18.27
CA LEU A 193 -8.56 -17.15 -18.48
C LEU A 193 -10.08 -17.45 -18.42
N LYS A 194 -10.79 -16.84 -17.48
CA LYS A 194 -12.26 -16.97 -17.41
C LYS A 194 -12.98 -16.39 -18.63
N ILE A 195 -12.50 -15.27 -19.18
CA ILE A 195 -13.05 -14.67 -20.40
C ILE A 195 -12.84 -15.64 -21.58
N ILE A 196 -11.61 -16.09 -21.80
CA ILE A 196 -11.24 -17.01 -22.87
C ILE A 196 -12.08 -18.29 -22.78
N GLN A 197 -12.21 -18.85 -21.58
CA GLN A 197 -13.03 -20.04 -21.35
C GLN A 197 -14.50 -19.78 -21.71
N ARG A 198 -15.06 -18.65 -21.29
CA ARG A 198 -16.47 -18.31 -21.55
C ARG A 198 -16.76 -18.11 -23.04
N GLU A 199 -15.83 -17.49 -23.78
CA GLU A 199 -15.96 -17.28 -25.23
C GLU A 199 -15.90 -18.61 -26.02
N ASN A 200 -15.29 -19.64 -25.47
CA ASN A 200 -15.19 -20.95 -26.09
C ASN A 200 -16.33 -21.91 -25.71
N ILE A 201 -17.26 -21.52 -24.82
CA ILE A 201 -18.44 -22.35 -24.48
C ILE A 201 -19.34 -22.45 -25.71
N GLY A 202 -19.66 -23.68 -26.10
CA GLY A 202 -20.52 -23.96 -27.25
C GLY A 202 -19.84 -23.92 -28.60
N THR A 203 -18.52 -23.72 -28.64
CA THR A 203 -17.72 -23.83 -29.88
C THR A 203 -17.41 -25.30 -30.18
N THR A 204 -17.08 -25.60 -31.44
CA THR A 204 -16.66 -26.92 -31.91
C THR A 204 -15.18 -27.21 -31.65
N LYS A 205 -14.49 -26.36 -30.92
CA LYS A 205 -13.07 -26.51 -30.63
C LYS A 205 -12.83 -27.69 -29.70
N ASP A 206 -11.90 -28.54 -30.08
CA ASP A 206 -11.49 -29.66 -29.24
C ASP A 206 -10.45 -29.20 -28.17
N ARG A 207 -10.12 -30.11 -27.27
CA ARG A 207 -9.15 -29.87 -26.20
C ARG A 207 -7.79 -29.39 -26.71
N ARG A 208 -7.31 -29.95 -27.85
CA ARG A 208 -5.97 -29.62 -28.41
C ARG A 208 -5.94 -28.17 -28.91
N VAL A 209 -6.99 -27.74 -29.56
CA VAL A 209 -7.09 -26.36 -30.07
C VAL A 209 -7.14 -25.38 -28.91
N LEU A 210 -7.92 -25.65 -27.87
CA LEU A 210 -8.00 -24.81 -26.67
C LEU A 210 -6.65 -24.75 -25.93
N GLU A 211 -5.96 -25.87 -25.80
CA GLU A 211 -4.64 -25.95 -25.18
C GLU A 211 -3.61 -25.12 -25.95
N LEU A 212 -3.61 -25.19 -27.28
CA LEU A 212 -2.73 -24.41 -28.13
C LEU A 212 -3.01 -22.89 -28.02
N GLU A 213 -4.28 -22.50 -28.03
CA GLU A 213 -4.69 -21.10 -27.87
C GLU A 213 -4.27 -20.54 -26.51
N LEU A 214 -4.51 -21.27 -25.42
CA LEU A 214 -4.12 -20.86 -24.08
C LEU A 214 -2.59 -20.78 -23.93
N ASN A 215 -1.85 -21.74 -24.46
CA ASN A 215 -0.39 -21.70 -24.43
C ASN A 215 0.17 -20.54 -25.26
N THR A 216 -0.40 -20.26 -26.42
CA THR A 216 -0.01 -19.12 -27.25
C THR A 216 -0.26 -17.80 -26.51
N TRP A 217 -1.45 -17.67 -25.89
CA TRP A 217 -1.78 -16.50 -25.10
C TRP A 217 -0.86 -16.32 -23.88
N ILE A 218 -0.60 -17.38 -23.09
CA ILE A 218 0.29 -17.30 -21.91
C ILE A 218 1.71 -16.90 -22.31
N ARG A 219 2.21 -17.40 -23.42
CA ARG A 219 3.55 -17.05 -23.93
C ARG A 219 3.70 -15.56 -24.21
N THR A 220 2.62 -14.85 -24.57
CA THR A 220 2.65 -13.39 -24.74
C THR A 220 2.91 -12.62 -23.43
N LEU A 221 2.69 -13.26 -22.28
CA LEU A 221 2.91 -12.69 -20.94
C LEU A 221 4.29 -13.05 -20.37
N VAL A 222 5.00 -13.97 -21.00
CA VAL A 222 6.34 -14.42 -20.58
C VAL A 222 7.37 -13.63 -21.38
N THR A 223 8.20 -12.88 -20.68
CA THR A 223 9.36 -12.22 -21.29
C THR A 223 10.47 -13.23 -21.41
N GLU A 224 10.95 -13.49 -22.61
CA GLU A 224 12.20 -14.24 -22.79
C GLU A 224 13.35 -13.41 -22.24
N MET A 225 14.12 -14.00 -21.30
CA MET A 225 15.34 -13.39 -20.76
C MET A 225 16.50 -13.60 -21.72
#